data_a787ec1278f18ffbf97d4795b76c48b8
#
_entry.id   a787ec1278f18ffbf97d4795b76c48b8
#
_cell.length_a   1.000
_cell.length_b   1.000
_cell.length_c   1.000
_cell.angle_alpha   90.00
_cell.angle_beta   90.00
_cell.angle_gamma   90.00
#
_symmetry.space_group_name_H-M   'P 1'
#
loop_
_entity.id
_entity.type
_entity.pdbx_description
1 polymer ?
#
loop_
_entity_poly.entity_id
_entity_poly.type
_entity_poly.pdbx_seq_one_letter_code
_entity_poly.pdbx_strand_id
1 'polypeptide(L)'
;WDPSNSKDNSVKGYTGNVYLDAYELDGTLLWRIDLGVNIRAGAHYTQYMVYDFDGDGKSEVILKTAPGSKDGEGNYVSKAGKNITKGDDKKDYRNSSGLLMGEDGGPEYLTVFNGETGAAMQTVDFDPPRSILTSSEWGDSYANRSERYLAAVAYLDGVHPSVVMTRGYYTYVYAAAYTWDGTDLKEQWLSTNTPTEENGGTGCTVKYADGTSKNNTNKTLYAQGAHSVSVADVDNDGYDEIIFGSAVLDHDGTVLTYDGRGHGDAEHVSDFDNDGKQEIFMAHEAGKHNDDIIPYAVDIKRYNGDIMLQAAQGDIGRGIMDNVDDDYALSSGNLSLFWSVAADGIYNQAGEKVGNIPNTNGSNMENFAVYWDGDLGRELLDGNKLVKYSIKSGTERIYYNSKNSTLPGSINNGTKSNACLTADLFGDWREEIVLRYGDGVRIYFSTIPTDYRLTTLMHDSQYRCA
;
A
#
# COMPACT_ATOMS: atom_id res chain seq x y z
N TRP A 1 3.37 -15.03 5.67
CA TRP A 1 2.55 -16.25 5.73
C TRP A 1 1.46 -16.12 6.78
N ASP A 2 0.22 -15.94 6.35
CA ASP A 2 -0.94 -15.89 7.23
C ASP A 2 -1.43 -17.28 7.63
N PRO A 3 -1.91 -17.48 8.86
CA PRO A 3 -2.52 -18.73 9.26
C PRO A 3 -3.86 -18.96 8.54
N SER A 4 -4.26 -20.22 8.39
CA SER A 4 -5.52 -20.58 7.71
C SER A 4 -6.78 -20.01 8.39
N ASN A 5 -6.68 -19.59 9.63
CA ASN A 5 -7.75 -18.96 10.41
C ASN A 5 -7.56 -17.43 10.55
N SER A 6 -6.79 -16.81 9.67
CA SER A 6 -6.65 -15.35 9.66
C SER A 6 -8.01 -14.65 9.58
N LYS A 7 -8.09 -13.48 10.18
CA LYS A 7 -9.31 -12.67 10.29
C LYS A 7 -9.06 -11.30 9.70
N ASP A 8 -9.62 -11.07 8.54
CA ASP A 8 -9.57 -9.79 7.89
C ASP A 8 -10.93 -9.09 7.95
N ASN A 9 -10.96 -7.76 7.73
CA ASN A 9 -12.17 -6.95 7.61
C ASN A 9 -13.23 -7.24 8.68
N SER A 10 -13.03 -6.75 9.89
CA SER A 10 -14.07 -6.74 10.94
C SER A 10 -14.42 -8.09 11.54
N VAL A 11 -13.77 -9.14 11.17
CA VAL A 11 -14.10 -10.49 11.68
C VAL A 11 -13.41 -10.72 13.02
N LYS A 12 -14.20 -10.93 14.07
CA LYS A 12 -13.72 -11.28 15.43
C LYS A 12 -13.24 -12.71 15.49
N GLY A 13 -12.34 -12.98 16.42
CA GLY A 13 -11.87 -14.31 16.76
C GLY A 13 -10.36 -14.41 16.86
N TYR A 14 -9.91 -15.45 17.56
CA TYR A 14 -8.49 -15.75 17.67
C TYR A 14 -7.92 -16.22 16.34
N THR A 15 -6.70 -15.75 16.04
CA THR A 15 -5.92 -16.17 14.88
C THR A 15 -4.66 -16.91 15.33
N GLY A 16 -4.10 -17.73 14.45
CA GLY A 16 -2.75 -18.25 14.60
C GLY A 16 -1.71 -17.15 14.36
N ASN A 17 -0.44 -17.51 14.52
CA ASN A 17 0.67 -16.58 14.28
C ASN A 17 0.84 -16.28 12.81
N VAL A 18 1.30 -15.06 12.53
CA VAL A 18 1.84 -14.68 11.21
C VAL A 18 3.33 -14.95 11.21
N TYR A 19 3.83 -15.54 10.11
CA TYR A 19 5.24 -15.77 9.88
C TYR A 19 5.70 -14.95 8.68
N LEU A 20 6.87 -14.34 8.81
CA LEU A 20 7.60 -13.76 7.69
C LEU A 20 8.85 -14.62 7.46
N ASP A 21 8.98 -15.15 6.26
CA ASP A 21 10.04 -16.08 5.89
C ASP A 21 10.88 -15.50 4.74
N ALA A 22 12.17 -15.75 4.77
CA ALA A 22 13.05 -15.56 3.62
C ALA A 22 13.47 -16.91 3.07
N TYR A 23 13.42 -17.02 1.74
CA TYR A 23 13.81 -18.23 1.00
C TYR A 23 14.76 -17.88 -0.13
N GLU A 24 15.69 -18.79 -0.40
CA GLU A 24 16.37 -18.82 -1.69
C GLU A 24 15.39 -19.24 -2.79
N LEU A 25 15.69 -18.89 -4.05
CA LEU A 25 14.80 -19.26 -5.18
C LEU A 25 14.69 -20.78 -5.40
N ASP A 26 15.58 -21.58 -4.85
CA ASP A 26 15.48 -23.03 -4.87
C ASP A 26 14.59 -23.62 -3.77
N GLY A 27 14.01 -22.73 -2.90
CA GLY A 27 13.12 -23.09 -1.81
C GLY A 27 13.82 -23.36 -0.48
N THR A 28 15.13 -23.12 -0.38
CA THR A 28 15.85 -23.22 0.90
C THR A 28 15.43 -22.10 1.83
N LEU A 29 14.90 -22.43 3.00
CA LEU A 29 14.56 -21.46 4.05
C LEU A 29 15.83 -20.86 4.64
N LEU A 30 15.97 -19.54 4.58
CA LEU A 30 17.04 -18.79 5.22
C LEU A 30 16.72 -18.52 6.67
N TRP A 31 15.58 -17.91 6.95
CA TRP A 31 15.12 -17.60 8.29
C TRP A 31 13.60 -17.47 8.35
N ARG A 32 13.07 -17.49 9.58
CA ARG A 32 11.65 -17.24 9.89
C ARG A 32 11.52 -16.31 11.07
N ILE A 33 10.78 -15.22 10.91
CA ILE A 33 10.29 -14.35 11.98
C ILE A 33 8.90 -14.84 12.38
N ASP A 34 8.68 -15.08 13.69
CA ASP A 34 7.37 -15.42 14.25
C ASP A 34 6.80 -14.19 14.96
N LEU A 35 5.76 -13.59 14.39
CA LEU A 35 5.17 -12.38 14.95
C LEU A 35 4.36 -12.61 16.23
N GLY A 36 4.12 -13.86 16.59
CA GLY A 36 3.46 -14.23 17.84
C GLY A 36 1.96 -13.96 17.85
N VAL A 37 1.35 -14.16 19.02
CA VAL A 37 -0.11 -14.06 19.20
C VAL A 37 -0.62 -12.63 19.31
N ASN A 38 0.27 -11.67 19.60
CA ASN A 38 -0.09 -10.27 19.84
C ASN A 38 0.01 -9.42 18.56
N ILE A 39 0.11 -10.04 17.41
CA ILE A 39 -0.10 -9.44 16.09
C ILE A 39 -1.34 -10.06 15.47
N ARG A 40 -2.26 -9.22 15.03
CA ARG A 40 -3.48 -9.67 14.35
C ARG A 40 -3.12 -10.21 12.96
N ALA A 41 -3.61 -11.40 12.61
CA ALA A 41 -3.40 -11.98 11.29
C ALA A 41 -4.54 -11.62 10.33
N GLY A 42 -4.17 -11.09 9.18
CA GLY A 42 -5.07 -10.68 8.10
C GLY A 42 -4.38 -9.71 7.15
N ALA A 43 -4.88 -9.58 5.94
CA ALA A 43 -4.23 -8.86 4.85
C ALA A 43 -3.93 -7.37 5.14
N HIS A 44 -4.63 -6.77 6.11
CA HIS A 44 -4.49 -5.35 6.42
C HIS A 44 -3.74 -5.05 7.72
N TYR A 45 -3.21 -6.07 8.41
CA TYR A 45 -2.71 -5.91 9.77
C TYR A 45 -1.22 -6.13 9.95
N THR A 46 -0.54 -6.60 8.90
CA THR A 46 0.89 -6.94 8.92
C THR A 46 1.60 -6.40 7.69
N GLN A 47 1.77 -5.09 7.63
CA GLN A 47 2.55 -4.44 6.60
C GLN A 47 4.04 -4.55 6.93
N TYR A 48 4.89 -4.74 5.93
CA TYR A 48 6.34 -4.79 6.08
C TYR A 48 7.02 -4.18 4.87
N MET A 49 8.26 -3.76 5.06
CA MET A 49 9.12 -3.21 4.02
C MET A 49 10.41 -4.00 3.98
N VAL A 50 10.94 -4.22 2.77
CA VAL A 50 12.24 -4.83 2.52
C VAL A 50 13.02 -3.86 1.64
N TYR A 51 14.03 -3.21 2.20
CA TYR A 51 14.78 -2.18 1.51
C TYR A 51 16.18 -2.03 2.13
N ASP A 52 17.14 -1.52 1.36
CA ASP A 52 18.45 -1.10 1.86
C ASP A 52 18.29 0.32 2.45
N PHE A 53 17.95 0.38 3.74
CA PHE A 53 17.64 1.65 4.42
C PHE A 53 18.87 2.43 4.84
N ASP A 54 20.02 1.78 5.05
CA ASP A 54 21.26 2.45 5.48
C ASP A 54 22.29 2.58 4.36
N GLY A 55 22.00 2.06 3.16
CA GLY A 55 22.85 2.20 1.98
C GLY A 55 24.08 1.31 1.98
N ASP A 56 24.09 0.22 2.76
CA ASP A 56 25.23 -0.70 2.86
C ASP A 56 25.25 -1.77 1.73
N GLY A 57 24.21 -1.80 0.89
CA GLY A 57 24.02 -2.75 -0.20
C GLY A 57 23.30 -4.03 0.21
N LYS A 58 22.74 -4.10 1.41
CA LYS A 58 21.94 -5.20 1.93
C LYS A 58 20.62 -4.66 2.43
N SER A 59 19.55 -5.40 2.25
CA SER A 59 18.25 -4.96 2.71
C SER A 59 18.00 -5.30 4.16
N GLU A 60 17.38 -4.39 4.87
CA GLU A 60 16.69 -4.64 6.12
C GLU A 60 15.25 -5.05 5.88
N VAL A 61 14.65 -5.64 6.90
CA VAL A 61 13.21 -5.86 6.97
C VAL A 61 12.66 -5.08 8.16
N ILE A 62 11.69 -4.21 7.89
CA ILE A 62 11.09 -3.38 8.93
C ILE A 62 9.57 -3.62 8.98
N LEU A 63 9.07 -3.94 10.17
CA LEU A 63 7.64 -4.13 10.38
C LEU A 63 7.22 -3.94 11.83
N LYS A 64 5.92 -3.79 12.01
CA LYS A 64 5.28 -3.75 13.33
C LYS A 64 5.40 -5.11 14.03
N THR A 65 5.85 -5.09 15.27
CA THR A 65 5.96 -6.24 16.16
C THR A 65 5.27 -5.97 17.51
N ALA A 66 5.28 -6.94 18.41
CA ALA A 66 4.67 -6.83 19.72
C ALA A 66 5.40 -7.75 20.72
N PRO A 67 5.11 -7.65 22.03
CA PRO A 67 5.57 -8.66 22.99
C PRO A 67 5.22 -10.08 22.54
N GLY A 68 6.21 -10.96 22.58
CA GLY A 68 6.07 -12.35 22.09
C GLY A 68 6.52 -12.58 20.66
N SER A 69 6.76 -11.54 19.86
CA SER A 69 7.38 -11.66 18.54
C SER A 69 8.84 -12.14 18.68
N LYS A 70 9.25 -13.04 17.77
CA LYS A 70 10.59 -13.63 17.74
C LYS A 70 11.25 -13.40 16.40
N ASP A 71 12.53 -13.07 16.47
CA ASP A 71 13.40 -12.89 15.31
C ASP A 71 13.80 -14.23 14.64
N GLY A 72 14.56 -14.15 13.55
CA GLY A 72 15.06 -15.31 12.78
C GLY A 72 15.98 -16.25 13.57
N GLU A 73 16.53 -15.78 14.68
CA GLU A 73 17.35 -16.58 15.59
C GLU A 73 16.54 -17.14 16.79
N GLY A 74 15.25 -16.85 16.87
CA GLY A 74 14.34 -17.29 17.91
C GLY A 74 14.37 -16.45 19.21
N ASN A 75 15.03 -15.29 19.19
CA ASN A 75 15.04 -14.35 20.32
C ASN A 75 13.77 -13.49 20.29
N TYR A 76 13.27 -13.10 21.46
CA TYR A 76 12.23 -12.08 21.52
C TYR A 76 12.77 -10.71 21.05
N VAL A 77 12.03 -10.02 20.21
CA VAL A 77 12.39 -8.70 19.66
C VAL A 77 12.59 -7.65 20.76
N SER A 78 11.96 -7.82 21.91
CA SER A 78 12.14 -6.98 23.10
C SER A 78 13.58 -6.93 23.62
N LYS A 79 14.41 -7.95 23.30
CA LYS A 79 15.84 -7.97 23.64
C LYS A 79 16.66 -6.93 22.86
N ALA A 80 16.24 -6.62 21.63
CA ALA A 80 16.81 -5.57 20.81
C ALA A 80 16.19 -4.17 21.12
N GLY A 81 15.36 -4.10 22.16
CA GLY A 81 14.63 -2.89 22.56
C GLY A 81 15.51 -1.78 23.06
N LYS A 82 15.34 -0.58 22.49
CA LYS A 82 15.99 0.66 22.92
C LYS A 82 14.92 1.63 23.41
N ASN A 83 14.87 1.83 24.74
CA ASN A 83 13.90 2.71 25.40
C ASN A 83 12.42 2.36 25.17
N ILE A 84 12.12 1.07 25.00
CA ILE A 84 10.74 0.62 24.72
C ILE A 84 9.89 0.52 25.99
N THR A 85 8.59 0.66 25.83
CA THR A 85 7.58 0.26 26.82
C THR A 85 7.62 -1.25 26.96
N LYS A 86 8.07 -1.74 28.13
CA LYS A 86 8.27 -3.18 28.33
C LYS A 86 6.94 -3.92 28.48
N GLY A 87 6.69 -4.87 27.56
CA GLY A 87 5.65 -5.87 27.69
C GLY A 87 6.16 -7.20 28.24
N ASP A 88 5.24 -8.07 28.56
CA ASP A 88 5.53 -9.47 28.91
C ASP A 88 5.45 -10.33 27.64
N ASP A 89 6.57 -10.83 27.15
CA ASP A 89 6.68 -11.64 25.95
C ASP A 89 5.94 -12.98 26.03
N LYS A 90 5.47 -13.38 27.20
CA LYS A 90 4.70 -14.61 27.43
C LYS A 90 3.21 -14.36 27.57
N LYS A 91 2.79 -13.10 27.66
CA LYS A 91 1.40 -12.71 27.87
C LYS A 91 0.65 -12.65 26.52
N ASP A 92 -0.54 -13.26 26.50
CA ASP A 92 -1.53 -13.02 25.46
C ASP A 92 -2.34 -11.77 25.84
N TYR A 93 -2.20 -10.69 25.05
CA TYR A 93 -2.87 -9.42 25.30
C TYR A 93 -4.22 -9.33 24.59
N ARG A 94 -4.64 -10.37 23.86
CA ARG A 94 -5.95 -10.39 23.18
C ARG A 94 -7.06 -10.52 24.21
N ASN A 95 -8.14 -9.78 24.00
CA ASN A 95 -9.35 -9.89 24.82
C ASN A 95 -10.12 -11.22 24.52
N SER A 96 -11.24 -11.44 25.22
CA SER A 96 -12.08 -12.65 25.05
C SER A 96 -12.67 -12.83 23.64
N SER A 97 -12.63 -11.79 22.80
CA SER A 97 -13.03 -11.85 21.39
C SER A 97 -11.84 -12.04 20.43
N GLY A 98 -10.64 -12.27 20.96
CA GLY A 98 -9.42 -12.46 20.17
C GLY A 98 -8.87 -11.15 19.56
N LEU A 99 -9.22 -9.98 20.11
CA LEU A 99 -8.86 -8.67 19.60
C LEU A 99 -7.87 -7.97 20.52
N LEU A 100 -6.99 -7.19 19.92
CA LEU A 100 -6.10 -6.25 20.60
C LEU A 100 -6.77 -4.88 20.63
N MET A 101 -7.07 -4.35 21.81
CA MET A 101 -7.86 -3.12 21.93
C MET A 101 -7.36 -2.21 23.06
N GLY A 102 -7.25 -0.92 22.75
CA GLY A 102 -6.90 0.09 23.72
C GLY A 102 -5.58 -0.22 24.45
N GLU A 103 -5.45 0.24 25.68
CA GLU A 103 -4.28 -0.02 26.53
C GLU A 103 -4.11 -1.50 26.90
N ASP A 104 -5.20 -2.25 27.05
CA ASP A 104 -5.18 -3.66 27.39
C ASP A 104 -4.57 -4.54 26.28
N GLY A 105 -4.53 -4.03 25.04
CA GLY A 105 -3.90 -4.70 23.90
C GLY A 105 -2.37 -4.78 23.97
N GLY A 106 -1.78 -4.22 25.00
CA GLY A 106 -0.33 -4.25 25.26
C GLY A 106 0.49 -3.29 24.41
N PRO A 107 1.80 -3.22 24.67
CA PRO A 107 2.71 -2.42 23.88
C PRO A 107 2.79 -2.86 22.43
N GLU A 108 3.16 -1.94 21.56
CA GLU A 108 3.40 -2.14 20.15
C GLU A 108 4.80 -1.64 19.81
N TYR A 109 5.48 -2.35 18.94
CA TYR A 109 6.84 -2.06 18.56
C TYR A 109 6.99 -1.93 17.03
N LEU A 110 8.01 -1.20 16.62
CA LEU A 110 8.56 -1.23 15.26
C LEU A 110 9.97 -1.82 15.36
N THR A 111 10.25 -2.88 14.56
CA THR A 111 11.52 -3.60 14.66
C THR A 111 12.21 -3.62 13.30
N VAL A 112 13.50 -3.33 13.30
CA VAL A 112 14.42 -3.52 12.17
C VAL A 112 15.07 -4.89 12.33
N PHE A 113 15.04 -5.68 11.26
CA PHE A 113 15.66 -6.98 11.18
C PHE A 113 16.72 -6.98 10.07
N ASN A 114 17.81 -7.67 10.30
CA ASN A 114 18.82 -7.93 9.29
C ASN A 114 18.26 -8.87 8.21
N GLY A 115 18.32 -8.46 6.95
CA GLY A 115 17.71 -9.20 5.85
C GLY A 115 18.40 -10.53 5.53
N GLU A 116 19.67 -10.70 5.89
CA GLU A 116 20.42 -11.96 5.65
C GLU A 116 20.10 -13.03 6.73
N THR A 117 19.88 -12.60 7.97
CA THR A 117 19.78 -13.53 9.12
C THR A 117 18.40 -13.54 9.79
N GLY A 118 17.58 -12.52 9.54
CA GLY A 118 16.32 -12.29 10.24
C GLY A 118 16.50 -11.88 11.71
N ALA A 119 17.73 -11.62 12.18
CA ALA A 119 18.00 -11.20 13.56
C ALA A 119 17.47 -9.76 13.79
N ALA A 120 16.84 -9.53 14.93
CA ALA A 120 16.40 -8.19 15.32
C ALA A 120 17.60 -7.30 15.64
N MET A 121 17.76 -6.21 14.86
CA MET A 121 18.84 -5.23 15.03
C MET A 121 18.46 -4.17 16.07
N GLN A 122 17.25 -3.62 15.95
CA GLN A 122 16.70 -2.68 16.93
C GLN A 122 15.17 -2.76 16.97
N THR A 123 14.63 -2.53 18.16
CA THR A 123 13.19 -2.39 18.42
C THR A 123 12.94 -1.07 19.14
N VAL A 124 11.97 -0.30 18.65
CA VAL A 124 11.46 0.94 19.27
C VAL A 124 9.96 0.81 19.53
N ASP A 125 9.38 1.69 20.33
CA ASP A 125 7.92 1.78 20.43
C ASP A 125 7.32 2.19 19.07
N PHE A 126 6.16 1.66 18.76
CA PHE A 126 5.42 2.02 17.53
C PHE A 126 4.56 3.27 17.79
N ASP A 127 4.75 4.32 17.02
CA ASP A 127 3.97 5.54 17.11
C ASP A 127 3.01 5.73 15.91
N PRO A 128 1.78 6.21 16.20
CA PRO A 128 1.21 6.31 17.54
C PRO A 128 0.71 4.93 18.03
N PRO A 129 0.71 4.68 19.35
CA PRO A 129 0.16 3.46 19.91
C PRO A 129 -1.37 3.43 19.70
N ARG A 130 -1.98 2.22 19.69
CA ARG A 130 -3.45 2.10 19.57
C ARG A 130 -4.21 2.83 20.68
N SER A 131 -3.58 2.98 21.83
CA SER A 131 -4.12 3.67 22.99
C SER A 131 -4.16 5.20 22.88
N ILE A 132 -3.68 5.78 21.78
CA ILE A 132 -3.83 7.23 21.51
C ILE A 132 -5.31 7.65 21.47
N LEU A 133 -6.18 6.70 21.12
CA LEU A 133 -7.63 6.84 21.12
C LEU A 133 -8.27 5.68 21.87
N THR A 134 -9.41 5.92 22.49
CA THR A 134 -10.25 4.84 23.01
C THR A 134 -10.85 4.02 21.86
N SER A 135 -11.28 2.80 22.14
CA SER A 135 -11.92 1.95 21.13
C SER A 135 -13.14 2.59 20.47
N SER A 136 -13.89 3.39 21.22
CA SER A 136 -15.06 4.11 20.69
C SER A 136 -14.67 5.27 19.77
N GLU A 137 -13.59 5.97 20.08
CA GLU A 137 -13.07 7.06 19.24
C GLU A 137 -12.54 6.53 17.91
N TRP A 138 -11.89 5.36 17.87
CA TRP A 138 -11.54 4.71 16.61
C TRP A 138 -12.75 4.42 15.71
N GLY A 139 -13.97 4.36 16.30
CA GLY A 139 -15.21 4.25 15.59
C GLY A 139 -15.66 2.83 15.25
N ASP A 140 -15.05 1.81 15.85
CA ASP A 140 -15.51 0.43 15.78
C ASP A 140 -15.26 -0.33 17.08
N SER A 141 -15.89 -1.51 17.22
CA SER A 141 -15.78 -2.38 18.40
C SER A 141 -15.01 -3.69 18.13
N TYR A 142 -14.28 -3.75 17.00
CA TYR A 142 -13.62 -4.99 16.56
C TYR A 142 -12.18 -4.74 16.09
N ALA A 143 -11.62 -3.59 16.47
CA ALA A 143 -10.23 -3.20 16.24
C ALA A 143 -9.81 -3.15 14.75
N ASN A 144 -10.74 -3.02 13.81
CA ASN A 144 -10.40 -2.95 12.40
C ASN A 144 -9.69 -1.63 12.08
N ARG A 145 -10.21 -0.51 12.61
CA ARG A 145 -9.65 0.82 12.34
C ARG A 145 -8.33 1.06 13.06
N SER A 146 -8.24 0.65 14.32
CA SER A 146 -7.01 0.80 15.12
C SER A 146 -5.87 -0.12 14.68
N GLU A 147 -6.17 -1.21 14.01
CA GLU A 147 -5.18 -2.18 13.52
C GLU A 147 -4.99 -2.12 11.99
N ARG A 148 -5.48 -1.07 11.33
CA ARG A 148 -5.25 -0.85 9.91
C ARG A 148 -3.95 -0.08 9.70
N TYR A 149 -3.04 -0.68 8.95
CA TYR A 149 -1.73 -0.12 8.64
C TYR A 149 -1.48 -0.14 7.14
N LEU A 150 -0.71 0.85 6.67
CA LEU A 150 0.00 0.80 5.41
C LEU A 150 1.46 1.17 5.68
N ALA A 151 2.35 0.72 4.80
CA ALA A 151 3.77 0.99 4.88
C ALA A 151 4.30 1.42 3.53
N ALA A 152 5.24 2.34 3.51
CA ALA A 152 5.92 2.80 2.31
C ALA A 152 7.38 3.14 2.62
N VAL A 153 8.21 3.07 1.58
CA VAL A 153 9.56 3.63 1.57
C VAL A 153 9.50 4.97 0.86
N ALA A 154 10.08 6.03 1.41
CA ALA A 154 10.04 7.37 0.84
C ALA A 154 11.38 8.07 0.98
N TYR A 155 11.80 8.83 -0.02
CA TYR A 155 13.00 9.65 0.02
C TYR A 155 12.66 11.06 0.53
N LEU A 156 12.32 11.16 1.84
CA LEU A 156 11.85 12.39 2.47
C LEU A 156 12.92 13.48 2.59
N ASP A 157 14.18 13.15 2.44
CA ASP A 157 15.30 14.10 2.36
C ASP A 157 15.92 14.16 0.95
N GLY A 158 15.30 13.49 -0.03
CA GLY A 158 15.75 13.39 -1.41
C GLY A 158 16.96 12.47 -1.63
N VAL A 159 17.52 11.85 -0.58
CA VAL A 159 18.77 11.08 -0.66
C VAL A 159 18.66 9.71 0.04
N HIS A 160 18.11 9.68 1.24
CA HIS A 160 18.07 8.47 2.06
C HIS A 160 16.65 7.91 2.16
N PRO A 161 16.47 6.60 2.05
CA PRO A 161 15.16 5.99 2.20
C PRO A 161 14.68 6.10 3.65
N SER A 162 13.46 6.55 3.81
CA SER A 162 12.76 6.65 5.08
C SER A 162 11.68 5.58 5.19
N VAL A 163 11.42 5.15 6.42
CA VAL A 163 10.33 4.24 6.76
C VAL A 163 9.09 5.06 7.03
N VAL A 164 8.01 4.83 6.30
CA VAL A 164 6.72 5.47 6.55
C VAL A 164 5.72 4.41 6.98
N MET A 165 5.06 4.66 8.12
CA MET A 165 4.01 3.79 8.65
C MET A 165 2.75 4.62 8.88
N THR A 166 1.60 4.13 8.40
CA THR A 166 0.30 4.76 8.67
C THR A 166 -0.52 3.92 9.64
N ARG A 167 -1.48 4.55 10.31
CA ARG A 167 -2.47 3.91 11.16
C ARG A 167 -3.84 4.55 11.00
N GLY A 168 -4.86 3.72 10.81
CA GLY A 168 -6.23 4.19 10.61
C GLY A 168 -6.54 4.53 9.15
N TYR A 169 -7.83 4.80 8.84
CA TYR A 169 -8.24 5.11 7.46
C TYR A 169 -9.58 5.83 7.33
N TYR A 170 -10.70 5.34 7.89
CA TYR A 170 -12.03 5.94 7.71
C TYR A 170 -12.29 7.19 8.55
N THR A 171 -11.65 7.29 9.69
CA THR A 171 -11.85 8.40 10.65
C THR A 171 -10.49 9.00 10.98
N TYR A 172 -9.95 8.67 12.13
CA TYR A 172 -8.63 9.11 12.50
C TYR A 172 -7.56 8.40 11.68
N VAL A 173 -6.61 9.18 11.18
CA VAL A 173 -5.49 8.74 10.37
C VAL A 173 -4.21 9.34 10.94
N TYR A 174 -3.21 8.53 11.06
CA TYR A 174 -1.89 8.92 11.54
C TYR A 174 -0.84 8.41 10.56
N ALA A 175 0.24 9.17 10.42
CA ALA A 175 1.43 8.75 9.69
C ALA A 175 2.66 9.09 10.49
N ALA A 176 3.63 8.20 10.54
CA ALA A 176 4.93 8.43 11.18
C ALA A 176 6.05 8.06 10.22
N ALA A 177 7.12 8.85 10.21
CA ALA A 177 8.30 8.58 9.45
C ALA A 177 9.51 8.33 10.35
N TYR A 178 10.36 7.39 9.91
CA TYR A 178 11.58 7.03 10.64
C TYR A 178 12.75 6.93 9.67
N THR A 179 13.95 7.13 10.20
CA THR A 179 15.21 6.86 9.49
C THR A 179 15.94 5.73 10.19
N TRP A 180 16.49 4.81 9.44
CA TRP A 180 17.45 3.81 9.89
C TRP A 180 18.85 4.19 9.41
N ASP A 181 19.82 4.32 10.32
CA ASP A 181 21.20 4.71 10.00
C ASP A 181 22.21 3.56 10.17
N GLY A 182 21.74 2.32 10.15
CA GLY A 182 22.54 1.12 10.41
C GLY A 182 22.71 0.79 11.89
N THR A 183 22.30 1.71 12.76
CA THR A 183 22.46 1.59 14.24
C THR A 183 21.21 1.98 14.99
N ASP A 184 20.58 3.07 14.59
CA ASP A 184 19.44 3.66 15.28
C ASP A 184 18.26 3.89 14.32
N LEU A 185 17.09 3.33 14.69
CA LEU A 185 15.80 3.69 14.11
C LEU A 185 15.25 4.90 14.87
N LYS A 186 15.20 6.04 14.18
CA LYS A 186 14.81 7.34 14.76
C LYS A 186 13.54 7.84 14.11
N GLU A 187 12.52 8.15 14.90
CA GLU A 187 11.37 8.88 14.41
C GLU A 187 11.80 10.26 13.92
N GLN A 188 11.37 10.63 12.73
CA GLN A 188 11.55 11.97 12.15
C GLN A 188 10.39 12.87 12.57
N TRP A 189 9.18 12.38 12.32
CA TRP A 189 7.95 13.08 12.63
C TRP A 189 6.77 12.12 12.81
N LEU A 190 5.76 12.60 13.53
CA LEU A 190 4.44 12.00 13.69
C LEU A 190 3.37 12.99 13.28
N SER A 191 2.64 12.71 12.21
CA SER A 191 1.49 13.48 11.76
C SER A 191 0.19 12.89 12.30
N THR A 192 -0.61 13.72 12.97
CA THR A 192 -1.85 13.31 13.62
C THR A 192 -3.01 14.19 13.18
N ASN A 193 -4.20 13.63 13.09
CA ASN A 193 -5.42 14.39 12.86
C ASN A 193 -6.38 14.38 14.05
N THR A 194 -5.85 14.15 15.25
CA THR A 194 -6.65 14.32 16.47
C THR A 194 -6.97 15.81 16.64
N PRO A 195 -8.25 16.19 16.69
CA PRO A 195 -8.64 17.57 16.87
C PRO A 195 -8.10 18.11 18.20
N THR A 196 -7.46 19.27 18.15
CA THR A 196 -6.96 20.01 19.32
C THR A 196 -7.34 21.48 19.21
N GLU A 197 -7.35 22.21 20.32
CA GLU A 197 -7.56 23.66 20.29
C GLU A 197 -6.41 24.36 19.54
N GLU A 198 -5.20 23.83 19.62
CA GLU A 198 -3.99 24.37 18.98
C GLU A 198 -4.07 24.29 17.46
N ASN A 199 -4.68 23.24 16.89
CA ASN A 199 -4.87 23.09 15.44
C ASN A 199 -6.25 23.55 14.94
N GLY A 200 -6.93 24.36 15.73
CA GLY A 200 -8.24 24.93 15.37
C GLY A 200 -9.38 23.92 15.43
N GLY A 201 -9.17 22.76 16.05
CA GLY A 201 -10.17 21.71 16.23
C GLY A 201 -10.45 20.87 14.97
N THR A 202 -9.85 21.19 13.82
CA THR A 202 -10.08 20.48 12.54
C THR A 202 -8.80 20.20 11.77
N GLY A 203 -7.65 20.73 12.21
CA GLY A 203 -6.38 20.60 11.53
C GLY A 203 -5.65 19.31 11.82
N CYS A 204 -4.47 19.21 11.26
CA CYS A 204 -3.50 18.17 11.53
C CYS A 204 -2.32 18.77 12.31
N THR A 205 -1.75 18.02 13.24
CA THR A 205 -0.54 18.42 13.98
C THR A 205 0.58 17.48 13.64
N VAL A 206 1.74 18.03 13.27
CA VAL A 206 2.97 17.27 13.09
C VAL A 206 3.88 17.54 14.28
N LYS A 207 4.38 16.47 14.89
CA LYS A 207 5.39 16.52 15.96
C LYS A 207 6.71 16.02 15.41
N TYR A 208 7.78 16.71 15.71
CA TYR A 208 9.14 16.39 15.26
C TYR A 208 9.99 15.81 16.39
N ALA A 209 11.01 15.06 16.03
CA ALA A 209 11.95 14.43 16.96
C ALA A 209 12.67 15.43 17.90
N ASP A 210 12.82 16.68 17.48
CA ASP A 210 13.43 17.75 18.30
C ASP A 210 12.46 18.35 19.34
N GLY A 211 11.22 17.85 19.40
CA GLY A 211 10.16 18.32 20.30
C GLY A 211 9.38 19.52 19.78
N THR A 212 9.69 20.02 18.60
CA THR A 212 8.87 21.06 17.94
C THR A 212 7.61 20.48 17.32
N SER A 213 6.68 21.33 16.94
CA SER A 213 5.47 20.93 16.21
C SER A 213 5.02 21.99 15.22
N LYS A 214 4.33 21.53 14.17
CA LYS A 214 3.62 22.38 13.21
C LYS A 214 2.13 22.03 13.24
N ASN A 215 1.28 23.03 13.14
CA ASN A 215 -0.18 22.85 13.04
C ASN A 215 -0.67 23.31 11.69
N ASN A 216 -1.37 22.41 10.98
CA ASN A 216 -2.12 22.73 9.77
C ASN A 216 -3.57 22.99 10.15
N THR A 217 -3.91 24.27 10.35
CA THR A 217 -5.30 24.67 10.48
C THR A 217 -6.00 24.53 9.12
N ASN A 218 -7.22 24.05 9.09
CA ASN A 218 -8.01 23.87 7.86
C ASN A 218 -7.55 22.79 6.87
N LYS A 219 -6.52 21.98 7.21
CA LYS A 219 -6.12 20.80 6.43
C LYS A 219 -6.06 19.61 7.39
N THR A 220 -6.62 18.48 6.99
CA THR A 220 -6.76 17.32 7.87
C THR A 220 -6.60 16.01 7.12
N LEU A 221 -6.11 15.01 7.82
CA LEU A 221 -6.15 13.61 7.37
C LEU A 221 -7.47 12.91 7.76
N TYR A 222 -8.31 13.55 8.60
CA TYR A 222 -9.51 12.91 9.10
C TYR A 222 -10.41 12.48 7.95
N ALA A 223 -10.76 11.21 7.93
CA ALA A 223 -11.56 10.54 6.92
C ALA A 223 -10.96 10.51 5.50
N GLN A 224 -9.70 10.87 5.30
CA GLN A 224 -9.08 10.95 3.98
C GLN A 224 -8.25 9.72 3.60
N GLY A 225 -7.92 8.85 4.55
CA GLY A 225 -7.06 7.69 4.30
C GLY A 225 -7.71 6.64 3.41
N ALA A 226 -6.88 5.99 2.59
CA ALA A 226 -7.29 4.97 1.63
C ALA A 226 -6.85 3.55 2.00
N HIS A 227 -7.15 2.60 1.13
CA HIS A 227 -6.61 1.24 1.18
C HIS A 227 -5.21 1.14 0.56
N SER A 228 -4.74 2.18 -0.10
CA SER A 228 -3.43 2.27 -0.72
C SER A 228 -2.67 3.48 -0.17
N VAL A 229 -1.36 3.44 -0.30
CA VAL A 229 -0.44 4.56 -0.11
C VAL A 229 0.56 4.54 -1.23
N SER A 230 0.81 5.69 -1.84
CA SER A 230 1.83 5.87 -2.87
C SER A 230 2.83 6.92 -2.42
N VAL A 231 4.00 6.91 -3.05
CA VAL A 231 5.10 7.82 -2.75
C VAL A 231 5.65 8.37 -4.06
N ALA A 232 5.79 9.67 -4.17
CA ALA A 232 6.39 10.32 -5.33
C ALA A 232 6.70 11.78 -5.05
N ASP A 233 7.68 12.36 -5.72
CA ASP A 233 7.94 13.80 -5.79
C ASP A 233 6.88 14.46 -6.70
N VAL A 234 5.68 14.73 -6.16
CA VAL A 234 4.53 15.21 -6.96
C VAL A 234 4.54 16.71 -7.19
N ASP A 235 5.33 17.46 -6.43
CA ASP A 235 5.46 18.92 -6.60
C ASP A 235 6.79 19.35 -7.22
N ASN A 236 7.68 18.38 -7.49
CA ASN A 236 8.99 18.54 -8.12
C ASN A 236 9.96 19.40 -7.28
N ASP A 237 9.94 19.25 -5.98
CA ASP A 237 10.86 19.93 -5.08
C ASP A 237 12.11 19.09 -4.73
N GLY A 238 12.13 17.83 -5.15
CA GLY A 238 13.23 16.89 -4.95
C GLY A 238 13.10 15.99 -3.72
N TYR A 239 11.97 16.03 -3.03
CA TYR A 239 11.60 15.19 -1.92
C TYR A 239 10.33 14.40 -2.25
N ASP A 240 10.19 13.22 -1.69
CA ASP A 240 8.97 12.44 -1.91
C ASP A 240 7.84 12.93 -0.99
N GLU A 241 6.64 13.06 -1.56
CA GLU A 241 5.38 13.18 -0.85
C GLU A 241 4.77 11.81 -0.60
N ILE A 242 3.89 11.77 0.39
CA ILE A 242 3.12 10.58 0.75
C ILE A 242 1.67 10.83 0.35
N ILE A 243 1.24 10.13 -0.70
CA ILE A 243 -0.13 10.18 -1.18
C ILE A 243 -0.91 9.12 -0.42
N PHE A 244 -1.85 9.56 0.43
CA PHE A 244 -2.65 8.69 1.25
C PHE A 244 -4.14 8.95 1.00
N GLY A 245 -4.61 8.46 -0.13
CA GLY A 245 -5.97 8.66 -0.58
C GLY A 245 -6.27 10.08 -1.00
N SER A 246 -7.25 10.69 -0.35
CA SER A 246 -7.68 12.06 -0.64
C SER A 246 -6.80 13.14 0.01
N ALA A 247 -5.73 12.77 0.66
CA ALA A 247 -4.75 13.68 1.24
C ALA A 247 -3.34 13.37 0.73
N VAL A 248 -2.54 14.41 0.59
CA VAL A 248 -1.10 14.35 0.29
C VAL A 248 -0.36 14.96 1.47
N LEU A 249 0.56 14.21 2.03
CA LEU A 249 1.50 14.68 3.04
C LEU A 249 2.80 15.10 2.35
N ASP A 250 3.26 16.28 2.71
CA ASP A 250 4.58 16.78 2.37
C ASP A 250 5.67 15.94 3.07
N HIS A 251 6.90 15.96 2.56
CA HIS A 251 8.05 15.24 3.09
C HIS A 251 8.29 15.49 4.60
N ASP A 252 7.86 16.64 5.11
CA ASP A 252 7.99 16.99 6.54
C ASP A 252 6.79 16.56 7.40
N GLY A 253 5.86 15.78 6.83
CA GLY A 253 4.66 15.26 7.51
C GLY A 253 3.51 16.27 7.61
N THR A 254 3.65 17.49 7.09
CA THR A 254 2.53 18.43 7.01
C THR A 254 1.57 18.03 5.90
N VAL A 255 0.30 18.41 6.01
CA VAL A 255 -0.67 18.15 4.93
C VAL A 255 -0.45 19.17 3.82
N LEU A 256 0.08 18.74 2.70
CA LEU A 256 0.28 19.58 1.52
C LEU A 256 -1.06 19.95 0.90
N THR A 257 -1.91 18.95 0.66
CA THR A 257 -3.28 19.17 0.20
C THR A 257 -4.23 18.08 0.68
N TYR A 258 -5.52 18.37 0.67
CA TYR A 258 -6.58 17.38 0.79
C TYR A 258 -7.81 17.89 0.03
N ASP A 259 -8.58 16.99 -0.54
CA ASP A 259 -9.76 17.36 -1.33
C ASP A 259 -11.09 17.19 -0.60
N GLY A 260 -11.07 16.59 0.58
CA GLY A 260 -12.26 16.37 1.40
C GLY A 260 -13.19 15.27 0.88
N ARG A 261 -12.73 14.44 -0.08
CA ARG A 261 -13.55 13.40 -0.72
C ARG A 261 -13.60 12.10 0.05
N GLY A 262 -12.76 11.98 1.08
CA GLY A 262 -12.80 10.86 1.99
C GLY A 262 -12.07 9.64 1.49
N HIS A 263 -12.45 8.52 2.04
CA HIS A 263 -11.82 7.22 1.81
C HIS A 263 -11.95 6.74 0.36
N GLY A 264 -10.95 5.97 -0.10
CA GLY A 264 -10.96 5.32 -1.40
C GLY A 264 -10.14 4.03 -1.41
N ASP A 265 -10.28 3.28 -2.50
CA ASP A 265 -9.82 1.91 -2.60
C ASP A 265 -8.70 1.68 -3.61
N ALA A 266 -8.57 2.52 -4.63
CA ALA A 266 -7.52 2.41 -5.64
C ALA A 266 -6.89 3.77 -5.88
N GLU A 267 -5.58 3.77 -6.02
CA GLU A 267 -4.75 4.96 -6.20
C GLU A 267 -3.59 4.63 -7.14
N HIS A 268 -3.33 5.54 -8.07
CA HIS A 268 -2.17 5.47 -8.95
C HIS A 268 -1.54 6.86 -9.07
N VAL A 269 -0.22 6.90 -9.12
CA VAL A 269 0.54 8.14 -9.27
C VAL A 269 1.52 7.99 -10.42
N SER A 270 1.38 8.84 -11.42
CA SER A 270 2.26 8.86 -12.59
C SER A 270 2.07 10.15 -13.37
N ASP A 271 3.00 10.46 -14.26
CA ASP A 271 2.83 11.48 -15.31
C ASP A 271 1.91 10.91 -16.41
N PHE A 272 0.60 11.02 -16.22
CA PHE A 272 -0.38 10.41 -17.11
C PHE A 272 -0.55 11.15 -18.44
N ASP A 273 -0.23 12.45 -18.50
CA ASP A 273 -0.37 13.25 -19.71
C ASP A 273 0.98 13.59 -20.37
N ASN A 274 2.09 13.11 -19.78
CA ASN A 274 3.46 13.28 -20.25
C ASN A 274 3.89 14.75 -20.31
N ASP A 275 3.46 15.57 -19.34
CA ASP A 275 3.83 16.97 -19.21
C ASP A 275 5.06 17.20 -18.29
N GLY A 276 5.60 16.12 -17.71
CA GLY A 276 6.73 16.13 -16.78
C GLY A 276 6.32 16.38 -15.33
N LYS A 277 5.04 16.30 -15.02
CA LYS A 277 4.50 16.37 -13.65
C LYS A 277 3.69 15.13 -13.38
N GLN A 278 3.61 14.78 -12.11
CA GLN A 278 2.85 13.60 -11.71
C GLN A 278 1.41 13.98 -11.33
N GLU A 279 0.48 13.17 -11.79
CA GLU A 279 -0.92 13.23 -11.42
C GLU A 279 -1.27 12.08 -10.48
N ILE A 280 -2.35 12.28 -9.75
CA ILE A 280 -2.91 11.32 -8.81
C ILE A 280 -4.28 10.87 -9.32
N PHE A 281 -4.41 9.59 -9.66
CA PHE A 281 -5.69 8.94 -9.92
C PHE A 281 -6.22 8.35 -8.62
N MET A 282 -7.50 8.57 -8.35
CA MET A 282 -8.16 8.05 -7.16
C MET A 282 -9.54 7.50 -7.47
N ALA A 283 -9.83 6.29 -6.97
CA ALA A 283 -11.17 5.71 -6.92
C ALA A 283 -11.69 5.77 -5.49
N HIS A 284 -12.77 6.51 -5.26
CA HIS A 284 -13.34 6.79 -3.94
C HIS A 284 -14.45 5.80 -3.58
N GLU A 285 -14.53 5.45 -2.30
CA GLU A 285 -15.67 4.75 -1.73
C GLU A 285 -16.74 5.80 -1.36
N ALA A 286 -17.58 6.18 -2.34
CA ALA A 286 -18.64 7.14 -2.13
C ALA A 286 -19.77 6.54 -1.29
N GLY A 287 -20.36 7.35 -0.45
CA GLY A 287 -21.71 7.09 0.03
C GLY A 287 -21.87 6.59 1.45
N LYS A 288 -20.84 6.10 2.14
CA LYS A 288 -21.05 5.59 3.51
C LYS A 288 -20.62 6.53 4.62
N HIS A 289 -19.75 7.49 4.32
CA HIS A 289 -19.17 8.37 5.33
C HIS A 289 -19.17 9.86 4.97
N ASN A 290 -19.39 10.22 3.70
CA ASN A 290 -19.38 11.60 3.21
C ASN A 290 -20.29 11.80 1.98
N ASP A 291 -21.48 11.18 1.94
CA ASP A 291 -22.40 11.14 0.80
C ASP A 291 -22.74 12.52 0.20
N ASP A 292 -22.66 13.58 1.01
CA ASP A 292 -23.02 14.94 0.58
C ASP A 292 -21.83 15.69 -0.07
N ILE A 293 -20.61 15.14 -0.07
CA ILE A 293 -19.40 15.86 -0.46
C ILE A 293 -18.82 15.35 -1.80
N ILE A 294 -19.16 14.13 -2.24
CA ILE A 294 -18.54 13.49 -3.39
C ILE A 294 -19.48 13.40 -4.58
N PRO A 295 -19.47 14.37 -5.50
CA PRO A 295 -20.26 14.27 -6.74
C PRO A 295 -19.68 13.29 -7.75
N TYR A 296 -18.42 12.87 -7.58
CA TYR A 296 -17.70 11.97 -8.48
C TYR A 296 -16.96 10.90 -7.69
N ALA A 297 -16.93 9.70 -8.20
CA ALA A 297 -16.33 8.58 -7.54
C ALA A 297 -14.92 8.25 -8.07
N VAL A 298 -14.53 8.84 -9.19
CA VAL A 298 -13.17 8.76 -9.75
C VAL A 298 -12.69 10.15 -10.10
N ASP A 299 -11.46 10.47 -9.77
CA ASP A 299 -10.81 11.68 -10.24
C ASP A 299 -9.34 11.47 -10.62
N ILE A 300 -8.85 12.39 -11.43
CA ILE A 300 -7.43 12.64 -11.67
C ILE A 300 -7.16 14.07 -11.25
N LYS A 301 -6.17 14.26 -10.42
CA LYS A 301 -5.82 15.56 -9.85
C LYS A 301 -4.31 15.74 -9.75
N ARG A 302 -3.88 16.98 -9.64
CA ARG A 302 -2.52 17.36 -9.27
C ARG A 302 -2.37 17.50 -7.76
N TYR A 303 -1.14 17.52 -7.29
CA TYR A 303 -0.80 17.65 -5.86
C TYR A 303 -1.45 18.86 -5.18
N ASN A 304 -1.66 19.95 -5.93
CA ASN A 304 -2.26 21.19 -5.42
C ASN A 304 -3.80 21.12 -5.32
N GLY A 305 -4.41 19.98 -5.66
CA GLY A 305 -5.85 19.76 -5.64
C GLY A 305 -6.58 20.17 -6.93
N ASP A 306 -5.86 20.64 -7.95
CA ASP A 306 -6.44 20.95 -9.26
C ASP A 306 -6.96 19.67 -9.92
N ILE A 307 -8.26 19.60 -10.12
CA ILE A 307 -8.93 18.46 -10.73
C ILE A 307 -8.84 18.55 -12.25
N MET A 308 -8.24 17.54 -12.86
CA MET A 308 -8.12 17.41 -14.31
C MET A 308 -9.29 16.64 -14.90
N LEU A 309 -9.73 15.59 -14.24
CA LEU A 309 -10.83 14.74 -14.66
C LEU A 309 -11.67 14.31 -13.48
N GLN A 310 -12.97 14.22 -13.71
CA GLN A 310 -13.93 13.61 -12.78
C GLN A 310 -14.92 12.75 -13.56
N ALA A 311 -15.12 11.53 -13.11
CA ALA A 311 -16.01 10.59 -13.75
C ALA A 311 -16.71 9.69 -12.74
N ALA A 312 -17.71 8.97 -13.22
CA ALA A 312 -18.49 7.99 -12.48
C ALA A 312 -19.23 8.53 -11.26
N GLN A 313 -20.06 7.72 -10.66
CA GLN A 313 -20.81 8.00 -9.42
C GLN A 313 -20.98 6.70 -8.64
N GLY A 314 -21.05 6.81 -7.32
CA GLY A 314 -21.28 5.68 -6.44
C GLY A 314 -20.01 5.20 -5.74
N ASP A 315 -20.15 4.09 -5.06
CA ASP A 315 -19.08 3.41 -4.34
C ASP A 315 -18.21 2.64 -5.35
N ILE A 316 -16.96 3.07 -5.52
CA ILE A 316 -16.01 2.50 -6.47
C ILE A 316 -14.85 1.87 -5.72
N GLY A 317 -14.87 0.55 -5.65
CA GLY A 317 -13.85 -0.20 -4.95
C GLY A 317 -12.59 -0.49 -5.77
N ARG A 318 -12.54 -0.11 -7.05
CA ARG A 318 -11.44 -0.47 -7.97
C ARG A 318 -11.36 0.49 -9.15
N GLY A 319 -10.17 0.59 -9.72
CA GLY A 319 -9.93 1.35 -10.94
C GLY A 319 -8.48 1.22 -11.37
N ILE A 320 -8.23 1.37 -12.65
CA ILE A 320 -6.90 1.37 -13.26
C ILE A 320 -6.75 2.64 -14.08
N MET A 321 -5.59 3.28 -13.96
CA MET A 321 -5.11 4.30 -14.87
C MET A 321 -3.73 3.90 -15.37
N ASP A 322 -3.65 3.43 -16.62
CA ASP A 322 -2.38 2.95 -17.20
C ASP A 322 -2.47 2.85 -18.73
N ASN A 323 -1.33 2.64 -19.41
CA ASN A 323 -1.29 2.30 -20.82
C ASN A 323 -1.67 0.83 -21.04
N VAL A 324 -2.93 0.55 -21.27
CA VAL A 324 -3.45 -0.81 -21.46
C VAL A 324 -3.73 -1.17 -22.92
N ASP A 325 -3.49 -0.26 -23.87
CA ASP A 325 -3.58 -0.47 -25.32
C ASP A 325 -2.51 0.36 -26.04
N ASP A 326 -1.35 -0.25 -26.28
CA ASP A 326 -0.20 0.40 -26.90
C ASP A 326 -0.51 0.87 -28.34
N ASP A 327 -1.30 0.12 -29.11
CA ASP A 327 -1.76 0.54 -30.46
C ASP A 327 -2.56 1.85 -30.40
N TYR A 328 -3.40 2.01 -29.39
CA TYR A 328 -4.15 3.25 -29.17
C TYR A 328 -3.23 4.38 -28.73
N ALA A 329 -2.36 4.14 -27.77
CA ALA A 329 -1.40 5.14 -27.29
C ALA A 329 -0.51 5.68 -28.43
N LEU A 330 0.08 4.79 -29.23
CA LEU A 330 0.93 5.15 -30.36
C LEU A 330 0.16 5.91 -31.46
N SER A 331 -1.11 5.56 -31.71
CA SER A 331 -1.89 6.18 -32.79
C SER A 331 -2.55 7.50 -32.41
N SER A 332 -2.90 7.68 -31.14
CA SER A 332 -3.65 8.85 -30.65
C SER A 332 -2.78 9.88 -29.94
N GLY A 333 -1.61 9.47 -29.43
CA GLY A 333 -0.78 10.28 -28.54
C GLY A 333 -1.32 10.37 -27.11
N ASN A 334 -2.36 9.59 -26.78
CA ASN A 334 -2.91 9.49 -25.43
C ASN A 334 -2.28 8.28 -24.74
N LEU A 335 -1.46 8.53 -23.71
CA LEU A 335 -0.61 7.51 -23.12
C LEU A 335 -1.34 6.60 -22.15
N SER A 336 -2.38 7.10 -21.48
CA SER A 336 -3.04 6.35 -20.42
C SER A 336 -4.55 6.30 -20.58
N LEU A 337 -5.11 5.19 -20.15
CA LEU A 337 -6.52 4.90 -20.15
C LEU A 337 -6.96 4.53 -18.74
N PHE A 338 -8.15 4.90 -18.35
CA PHE A 338 -8.70 4.45 -17.11
C PHE A 338 -10.09 3.84 -17.25
N TRP A 339 -10.42 2.96 -16.33
CA TRP A 339 -11.77 2.50 -16.09
C TRP A 339 -11.97 2.04 -14.64
N SER A 340 -13.23 1.99 -14.24
CA SER A 340 -13.67 1.43 -12.97
C SER A 340 -15.04 0.78 -13.12
N VAL A 341 -15.46 -0.03 -12.14
CA VAL A 341 -16.73 -0.77 -12.16
C VAL A 341 -17.93 0.12 -12.42
N ALA A 342 -17.95 1.32 -11.87
CA ALA A 342 -19.08 2.23 -11.99
C ALA A 342 -18.93 3.20 -13.17
N ALA A 343 -17.78 3.20 -13.85
CA ALA A 343 -17.66 3.94 -15.11
C ALA A 343 -18.44 3.22 -16.20
N ASP A 344 -19.04 4.00 -17.07
CA ASP A 344 -19.81 3.46 -18.20
C ASP A 344 -18.92 3.11 -19.41
N GLY A 345 -17.59 3.19 -19.26
CA GLY A 345 -16.64 2.91 -20.32
C GLY A 345 -15.18 3.14 -19.90
N ILE A 346 -14.33 3.12 -20.91
CA ILE A 346 -12.90 3.42 -20.84
C ILE A 346 -12.69 4.83 -21.36
N TYR A 347 -11.87 5.59 -20.65
CA TYR A 347 -11.59 6.99 -20.92
C TYR A 347 -10.09 7.20 -21.11
N ASN A 348 -9.71 8.15 -21.95
CA ASN A 348 -8.33 8.64 -22.02
C ASN A 348 -8.06 9.71 -20.96
N GLN A 349 -6.81 10.16 -20.84
CA GLN A 349 -6.41 11.19 -19.87
C GLN A 349 -7.10 12.56 -20.12
N ALA A 350 -7.62 12.80 -21.31
CA ALA A 350 -8.41 14.01 -21.62
C ALA A 350 -9.89 13.90 -21.19
N GLY A 351 -10.30 12.75 -20.64
CA GLY A 351 -11.68 12.50 -20.22
C GLY A 351 -12.62 12.12 -21.34
N GLU A 352 -12.10 11.76 -22.50
CA GLU A 352 -12.91 11.31 -23.63
C GLU A 352 -13.18 9.81 -23.52
N LYS A 353 -14.44 9.41 -23.67
CA LYS A 353 -14.79 7.98 -23.72
C LYS A 353 -14.32 7.36 -25.03
N VAL A 354 -13.42 6.40 -24.94
CA VAL A 354 -12.77 5.76 -26.09
C VAL A 354 -13.15 4.30 -26.31
N GLY A 355 -13.77 3.68 -25.33
CA GLY A 355 -14.16 2.27 -25.42
C GLY A 355 -15.18 1.86 -24.36
N ASN A 356 -15.49 0.57 -24.35
CA ASN A 356 -16.35 -0.04 -23.33
C ASN A 356 -15.53 -0.93 -22.42
N ILE A 357 -15.94 -1.04 -21.16
CA ILE A 357 -15.31 -1.94 -20.19
C ILE A 357 -15.32 -3.36 -20.74
N PRO A 358 -14.18 -4.05 -20.74
CA PRO A 358 -14.10 -5.41 -21.25
C PRO A 358 -14.93 -6.36 -20.38
N ASN A 359 -15.76 -7.18 -21.03
CA ASN A 359 -16.52 -8.21 -20.33
C ASN A 359 -15.73 -9.53 -20.33
N THR A 360 -15.06 -9.83 -19.26
CA THR A 360 -14.30 -11.07 -19.04
C THR A 360 -15.09 -12.08 -18.23
N ASN A 361 -16.13 -12.69 -18.79
CA ASN A 361 -16.94 -13.69 -18.09
C ASN A 361 -17.50 -13.22 -16.73
N GLY A 362 -17.92 -11.96 -16.65
CA GLY A 362 -18.54 -11.39 -15.45
C GLY A 362 -17.54 -10.86 -14.41
N SER A 363 -16.27 -10.75 -14.74
CA SER A 363 -15.28 -10.03 -13.95
C SER A 363 -14.83 -8.80 -14.73
N ASN A 364 -14.97 -7.65 -14.13
CA ASN A 364 -14.33 -6.45 -14.65
C ASN A 364 -12.85 -6.54 -14.27
N MET A 365 -11.96 -6.39 -15.22
CA MET A 365 -10.51 -6.49 -15.01
C MET A 365 -9.97 -5.13 -14.60
N GLU A 366 -10.09 -4.79 -13.32
CA GLU A 366 -9.90 -3.42 -12.82
C GLU A 366 -8.95 -3.31 -11.64
N ASN A 367 -8.25 -4.40 -11.27
CA ASN A 367 -7.38 -4.34 -10.10
C ASN A 367 -5.97 -3.93 -10.41
N PHE A 368 -5.35 -4.58 -11.41
CA PHE A 368 -3.93 -4.44 -11.72
C PHE A 368 -3.69 -4.48 -13.21
N ALA A 369 -2.57 -3.90 -13.60
CA ALA A 369 -1.98 -4.03 -14.91
C ALA A 369 -0.51 -4.42 -14.79
N VAL A 370 -0.01 -5.26 -15.70
CA VAL A 370 1.36 -5.78 -15.67
C VAL A 370 1.97 -5.74 -17.07
N TYR A 371 3.26 -5.45 -17.17
CA TYR A 371 4.01 -5.64 -18.40
C TYR A 371 4.26 -7.12 -18.63
N TRP A 372 3.54 -7.72 -19.56
CA TRP A 372 3.63 -9.16 -19.78
C TRP A 372 4.10 -9.55 -21.17
N ASP A 373 3.57 -8.96 -22.20
CA ASP A 373 3.90 -9.36 -23.58
C ASP A 373 5.08 -8.58 -24.17
N GLY A 374 5.15 -8.46 -25.48
CA GLY A 374 6.29 -7.88 -26.17
C GLY A 374 6.14 -6.41 -26.55
N ASP A 375 5.02 -5.75 -26.23
CA ASP A 375 4.79 -4.33 -26.48
C ASP A 375 4.83 -3.51 -25.19
N LEU A 376 4.63 -2.19 -25.25
CA LEU A 376 4.68 -1.28 -24.11
C LEU A 376 3.32 -1.04 -23.45
N GLY A 377 2.29 -1.74 -23.90
CA GLY A 377 1.01 -1.78 -23.19
C GLY A 377 1.04 -2.78 -22.04
N ARG A 378 0.33 -2.46 -20.96
CA ARG A 378 0.18 -3.40 -19.85
C ARG A 378 -1.04 -4.31 -20.05
N GLU A 379 -0.88 -5.56 -19.72
CA GLU A 379 -1.98 -6.51 -19.66
C GLU A 379 -2.74 -6.38 -18.35
N LEU A 380 -4.06 -6.60 -18.43
CA LEU A 380 -4.93 -6.55 -17.26
C LEU A 380 -4.80 -7.82 -16.42
N LEU A 381 -4.63 -7.65 -15.13
CA LEU A 381 -4.53 -8.73 -14.16
C LEU A 381 -5.61 -8.57 -13.08
N ASP A 382 -6.49 -9.56 -12.94
CA ASP A 382 -7.44 -9.64 -11.84
C ASP A 382 -7.40 -11.03 -11.23
N GLY A 383 -6.92 -11.09 -9.99
CA GLY A 383 -6.66 -12.34 -9.30
C GLY A 383 -5.54 -13.14 -9.98
N ASN A 384 -5.92 -14.23 -10.64
CA ASN A 384 -5.03 -15.06 -11.44
C ASN A 384 -5.44 -15.10 -12.93
N LYS A 385 -6.23 -14.13 -13.37
CA LYS A 385 -6.61 -13.96 -14.78
C LYS A 385 -5.75 -12.87 -15.39
N LEU A 386 -5.23 -13.16 -16.58
CA LEU A 386 -4.39 -12.27 -17.38
C LEU A 386 -4.96 -12.13 -18.76
N VAL A 387 -5.29 -10.92 -19.20
CA VAL A 387 -5.86 -10.64 -20.52
C VAL A 387 -5.25 -9.40 -21.14
N LYS A 388 -5.22 -9.33 -22.46
CA LYS A 388 -4.95 -8.10 -23.21
C LYS A 388 -6.23 -7.48 -23.70
N TYR A 389 -6.34 -6.18 -23.57
CA TYR A 389 -7.44 -5.39 -24.11
C TYR A 389 -7.01 -4.64 -25.38
N SER A 390 -7.95 -4.44 -26.28
CA SER A 390 -7.78 -3.55 -27.43
C SER A 390 -9.04 -2.72 -27.65
N ILE A 391 -8.91 -1.40 -27.55
CA ILE A 391 -9.98 -0.45 -27.85
C ILE A 391 -10.43 -0.58 -29.30
N LYS A 392 -9.48 -0.73 -30.22
CA LYS A 392 -9.73 -0.76 -31.65
C LYS A 392 -10.57 -1.95 -32.09
N SER A 393 -10.33 -3.12 -31.53
CA SER A 393 -11.04 -4.35 -31.88
C SER A 393 -12.18 -4.67 -30.92
N GLY A 394 -12.20 -4.07 -29.73
CA GLY A 394 -13.10 -4.43 -28.65
C GLY A 394 -12.93 -5.86 -28.16
N THR A 395 -11.77 -6.48 -28.44
CA THR A 395 -11.48 -7.88 -28.14
C THR A 395 -10.37 -8.00 -27.11
N GLU A 396 -10.45 -9.07 -26.34
CA GLU A 396 -9.42 -9.47 -25.38
C GLU A 396 -8.60 -10.59 -25.98
N ARG A 397 -7.29 -10.57 -25.70
CA ARG A 397 -6.41 -11.72 -25.95
C ARG A 397 -6.09 -12.39 -24.63
N ILE A 398 -6.10 -13.73 -24.67
CA ILE A 398 -5.85 -14.56 -23.50
C ILE A 398 -4.45 -15.10 -23.59
N TYR A 399 -3.59 -14.79 -22.63
CA TYR A 399 -2.18 -15.16 -22.65
C TYR A 399 -1.84 -16.49 -22.01
N TYR A 400 -2.67 -17.00 -21.16
CA TYR A 400 -2.45 -18.34 -20.62
C TYR A 400 -3.22 -19.38 -21.43
N ASN A 401 -2.61 -20.53 -21.64
CA ASN A 401 -3.12 -21.64 -22.47
C ASN A 401 -4.37 -22.33 -21.89
N SER A 402 -5.17 -21.64 -21.18
CA SER A 402 -6.45 -22.17 -20.74
C SER A 402 -7.57 -21.40 -21.43
N LYS A 403 -8.67 -22.06 -21.66
CA LYS A 403 -9.88 -21.43 -22.19
C LYS A 403 -10.40 -20.29 -21.29
N ASN A 404 -9.82 -20.14 -20.10
CA ASN A 404 -10.24 -19.21 -19.06
C ASN A 404 -9.18 -18.16 -18.68
N SER A 405 -8.04 -18.07 -19.35
CA SER A 405 -6.93 -17.15 -19.02
C SER A 405 -6.46 -17.18 -17.57
N THR A 406 -6.60 -18.32 -16.92
CA THR A 406 -6.33 -18.43 -15.49
C THR A 406 -4.99 -19.09 -15.27
N LEU A 407 -4.09 -18.37 -14.59
CA LEU A 407 -2.83 -18.92 -14.12
C LEU A 407 -3.09 -19.89 -12.96
N PRO A 408 -2.51 -21.11 -12.96
CA PRO A 408 -2.68 -22.05 -11.85
C PRO A 408 -2.07 -21.52 -10.55
N GLY A 409 -2.90 -21.23 -9.58
CA GLY A 409 -2.50 -20.73 -8.25
C GLY A 409 -3.65 -20.05 -7.54
N SER A 410 -3.41 -19.68 -6.30
CA SER A 410 -4.36 -18.98 -5.47
C SER A 410 -3.91 -17.54 -5.25
N ILE A 411 -4.87 -16.64 -5.26
CA ILE A 411 -4.71 -15.23 -4.94
C ILE A 411 -4.40 -15.04 -3.46
N ASN A 412 -3.82 -13.91 -3.13
CA ASN A 412 -3.48 -13.55 -1.75
C ASN A 412 -4.72 -13.08 -0.97
N ASN A 413 -5.51 -12.20 -1.57
CA ASN A 413 -6.69 -11.60 -0.91
C ASN A 413 -7.93 -11.83 -1.76
N GLY A 414 -8.90 -12.57 -1.24
CA GLY A 414 -10.14 -12.87 -1.95
C GLY A 414 -11.07 -11.66 -2.13
N THR A 415 -10.99 -10.67 -1.25
CA THR A 415 -11.82 -9.46 -1.32
C THR A 415 -11.38 -8.54 -2.47
N LYS A 416 -10.08 -8.37 -2.65
CA LYS A 416 -9.51 -7.49 -3.68
C LYS A 416 -8.93 -8.26 -4.88
N SER A 417 -8.94 -9.59 -4.86
CA SER A 417 -8.43 -10.44 -5.96
C SER A 417 -6.96 -10.18 -6.34
N ASN A 418 -6.11 -9.97 -5.33
CA ASN A 418 -4.70 -9.65 -5.55
C ASN A 418 -3.89 -10.90 -5.87
N ALA A 419 -2.95 -10.82 -6.81
CA ALA A 419 -1.80 -11.72 -6.85
C ALA A 419 -0.98 -11.58 -5.54
N CYS A 420 -0.09 -12.51 -5.26
CA CYS A 420 0.78 -12.37 -4.08
C CYS A 420 1.79 -11.24 -4.26
N LEU A 421 2.29 -11.08 -5.49
CA LEU A 421 3.21 -10.01 -5.91
C LEU A 421 3.17 -9.91 -7.43
N THR A 422 3.34 -8.70 -7.95
CA THR A 422 3.73 -8.41 -9.33
C THR A 422 4.90 -7.44 -9.29
N ALA A 423 6.01 -7.80 -9.94
CA ALA A 423 7.19 -6.93 -10.05
C ALA A 423 8.16 -7.48 -11.11
N ASP A 424 9.01 -6.61 -11.64
CA ASP A 424 10.16 -6.99 -12.49
C ASP A 424 11.26 -7.62 -11.63
N LEU A 425 11.08 -8.90 -11.28
CA LEU A 425 12.00 -9.64 -10.41
C LEU A 425 13.26 -10.13 -11.14
N PHE A 426 13.19 -10.34 -12.45
CA PHE A 426 14.29 -10.86 -13.24
C PHE A 426 15.05 -9.80 -14.04
N GLY A 427 14.58 -8.54 -13.98
CA GLY A 427 15.29 -7.39 -14.53
C GLY A 427 15.21 -7.28 -16.04
N ASP A 428 14.17 -7.83 -16.67
CA ASP A 428 13.97 -7.76 -18.11
C ASP A 428 12.89 -6.75 -18.52
N TRP A 429 12.46 -5.87 -17.61
CA TRP A 429 11.41 -4.85 -17.64
C TRP A 429 9.97 -5.40 -17.65
N ARG A 430 9.77 -6.67 -17.91
CA ARG A 430 8.45 -7.29 -17.78
C ARG A 430 8.28 -7.82 -16.37
N GLU A 431 7.04 -7.82 -15.92
CA GLU A 431 6.75 -8.11 -14.53
C GLU A 431 6.40 -9.59 -14.36
N GLU A 432 6.98 -10.21 -13.34
CA GLU A 432 6.61 -11.52 -12.89
C GLU A 432 5.34 -11.47 -12.05
N ILE A 433 4.54 -12.54 -12.16
CA ILE A 433 3.33 -12.73 -11.35
C ILE A 433 3.57 -13.87 -10.37
N VAL A 434 3.52 -13.58 -9.09
CA VAL A 434 3.69 -14.57 -8.02
C VAL A 434 2.34 -14.98 -7.46
N LEU A 435 2.07 -16.29 -7.46
CA LEU A 435 0.84 -16.87 -6.91
C LEU A 435 1.15 -17.98 -5.92
N ARG A 436 0.34 -18.11 -4.89
CA ARG A 436 0.42 -19.25 -3.98
C ARG A 436 0.05 -20.54 -4.71
N TYR A 437 0.83 -21.59 -4.51
CA TYR A 437 0.57 -22.90 -5.10
C TYR A 437 0.91 -24.02 -4.13
N GLY A 438 -0.11 -24.70 -3.61
CA GLY A 438 0.08 -25.67 -2.55
C GLY A 438 0.61 -25.04 -1.28
N ASP A 439 1.75 -25.53 -0.81
CA ASP A 439 2.53 -25.05 0.33
C ASP A 439 3.70 -24.14 -0.05
N GLY A 440 3.75 -23.70 -1.29
CA GLY A 440 4.77 -22.83 -1.83
C GLY A 440 4.20 -21.72 -2.72
N VAL A 441 5.05 -21.14 -3.55
CA VAL A 441 4.71 -20.12 -4.54
C VAL A 441 5.11 -20.56 -5.95
N ARG A 442 4.45 -20.03 -6.95
CA ARG A 442 4.86 -20.07 -8.35
C ARG A 442 5.13 -18.67 -8.84
N ILE A 443 6.25 -18.52 -9.53
CA ILE A 443 6.63 -17.30 -10.23
C ILE A 443 6.38 -17.54 -11.70
N TYR A 444 5.51 -16.73 -12.29
CA TYR A 444 5.21 -16.76 -13.72
C TYR A 444 5.95 -15.63 -14.39
N PHE A 445 6.62 -15.92 -15.49
CA PHE A 445 7.31 -14.94 -16.31
C PHE A 445 6.96 -15.13 -17.79
N SER A 446 7.12 -14.07 -18.57
CA SER A 446 6.81 -14.09 -19.98
C SER A 446 7.98 -14.67 -20.79
N THR A 447 7.65 -15.51 -21.77
CA THR A 447 8.60 -15.98 -22.79
C THR A 447 8.30 -15.43 -24.18
N ILE A 448 7.41 -14.48 -24.28
CA ILE A 448 7.04 -13.83 -25.54
C ILE A 448 8.23 -13.00 -26.03
N PRO A 449 8.68 -13.15 -27.27
CA PRO A 449 9.76 -12.32 -27.79
C PRO A 449 9.36 -10.85 -27.84
N THR A 450 10.32 -9.96 -27.56
CA THR A 450 10.16 -8.52 -27.66
C THR A 450 11.38 -7.88 -28.32
N ASP A 451 11.14 -6.84 -29.13
CA ASP A 451 12.19 -6.02 -29.72
C ASP A 451 12.60 -4.85 -28.80
N TYR A 452 11.82 -4.55 -27.77
CA TYR A 452 12.11 -3.52 -26.80
C TYR A 452 13.25 -3.95 -25.86
N ARG A 453 14.09 -2.98 -25.51
CA ARG A 453 15.21 -3.14 -24.57
C ARG A 453 15.16 -1.98 -23.60
N LEU A 454 14.43 -2.15 -22.53
CA LEU A 454 14.28 -1.17 -21.46
C LEU A 454 15.21 -1.54 -20.30
N THR A 455 15.56 -0.55 -19.50
CA THR A 455 16.18 -0.77 -18.18
C THR A 455 15.16 -1.46 -17.29
N THR A 456 15.63 -2.27 -16.35
CA THR A 456 14.74 -2.87 -15.35
C THR A 456 13.89 -1.79 -14.66
N LEU A 457 12.63 -2.08 -14.42
CA LEU A 457 11.73 -1.17 -13.72
C LEU A 457 12.22 -0.89 -12.29
N MET A 458 12.96 -1.84 -11.69
CA MET A 458 13.59 -1.67 -10.37
C MET A 458 14.65 -0.57 -10.31
N HIS A 459 15.05 -0.01 -11.46
CA HIS A 459 15.93 1.16 -11.51
C HIS A 459 15.18 2.47 -11.16
N ASP A 460 13.88 2.50 -11.40
CA ASP A 460 13.01 3.61 -10.99
C ASP A 460 12.77 3.54 -9.48
N SER A 461 13.08 4.63 -8.75
CA SER A 461 12.93 4.68 -7.30
C SER A 461 11.45 4.62 -6.90
N GLN A 462 10.56 5.28 -7.61
CA GLN A 462 9.12 5.25 -7.34
C GLN A 462 8.56 3.83 -7.50
N TYR A 463 8.88 3.14 -8.60
CA TYR A 463 8.49 1.74 -8.80
C TYR A 463 9.02 0.81 -7.70
N ARG A 464 10.27 1.03 -7.29
CA ARG A 464 10.92 0.20 -6.26
C ARG A 464 10.37 0.45 -4.86
N CYS A 465 9.83 1.64 -4.58
CA CYS A 465 9.24 2.04 -3.30
C CYS A 465 7.74 1.73 -3.20
N ALA A 466 7.09 1.40 -4.34
CA ALA A 466 5.66 1.12 -4.44
C ALA A 466 5.26 -0.26 -3.88
#